data_417d0ae3f6993e90b7f861bb79bc2045
#
_entry.id   417d0ae3f6993e90b7f861bb79bc2045
#
_cell.length_a   1.000
_cell.length_b   1.000
_cell.length_c   1.000
_cell.angle_alpha   90.00
_cell.angle_beta   90.00
_cell.angle_gamma   90.00
#
_symmetry.space_group_name_H-M   'P 1'
#
loop_
_entity.id
_entity.type
_entity.pdbx_description
1 polymer ?
#
loop_
_entity_poly.entity_id
_entity_poly.type
_entity_poly.pdbx_seq_one_letter_code
_entity_poly.pdbx_strand_id
1 'polypeptide(L)'
;MSPSRINTYIDCPLKFYLQHVEGLKEDEEMTDFIDSATFGNIIHKMMQVLYDSASPKVIMAETIDSWLNNKAMIEKLATRIINEEYCHLKSDLDRELVGDTILIGKIVVYYVRQLLKYDKRIAPFEYKNSELASSKTRWLVGTHEFNYRQVIDRIDCVLSDDGDYLRIVDYKTGTDTPEVNSVDDLFDDTVASSKRKALTQLMLYCNFYVQDNVGYEQKQICPVVYKVRDVDAVLVNGNTFDVKIGKQTVTDYRDYNKEFMGKFTELIAELFDRNKPFVQTKNIENCKYCPFVEICGRDC
;
A
#
# COMPACT_ATOMS: atom_id res chain seq x y z
N MET A 1 -15.25 7.09 -0.20
CA MET A 1 -14.67 6.11 0.71
C MET A 1 -13.36 5.61 0.10
N SER A 2 -12.37 5.24 0.91
CA SER A 2 -11.09 4.65 0.48
C SER A 2 -10.64 3.60 1.48
N PRO A 3 -9.69 2.71 1.14
CA PRO A 3 -9.16 1.73 2.10
C PRO A 3 -8.65 2.37 3.39
N SER A 4 -7.96 3.51 3.30
CA SER A 4 -7.46 4.23 4.47
C SER A 4 -8.58 4.73 5.39
N ARG A 5 -9.68 5.24 4.83
CA ARG A 5 -10.85 5.65 5.61
C ARG A 5 -11.54 4.47 6.28
N ILE A 6 -11.63 3.33 5.58
CA ILE A 6 -12.16 2.08 6.15
C ILE A 6 -11.28 1.64 7.33
N ASN A 7 -9.98 1.64 7.16
CA ASN A 7 -9.04 1.33 8.24
C ASN A 7 -9.17 2.30 9.42
N THR A 8 -9.39 3.59 9.18
CA THR A 8 -9.65 4.57 10.25
C THR A 8 -10.92 4.24 11.03
N TYR A 9 -11.99 3.80 10.33
CA TYR A 9 -13.23 3.39 11.00
C TYR A 9 -13.02 2.13 11.86
N ILE A 10 -12.29 1.14 11.36
CA ILE A 10 -11.94 -0.07 12.12
C ILE A 10 -11.08 0.28 13.34
N ASP A 11 -10.09 1.18 13.20
CA ASP A 11 -9.24 1.62 14.32
C ASP A 11 -10.06 2.31 15.42
N CYS A 12 -10.94 3.22 15.03
CA CYS A 12 -11.78 3.99 15.94
C CYS A 12 -12.93 4.69 15.19
N PRO A 13 -14.20 4.27 15.39
CA PRO A 13 -15.33 4.93 14.78
C PRO A 13 -15.39 6.43 15.08
N LEU A 14 -15.08 6.88 16.31
CA LEU A 14 -15.08 8.30 16.66
C LEU A 14 -13.98 9.07 15.92
N LYS A 15 -12.77 8.50 15.76
CA LYS A 15 -11.71 9.12 14.94
C LYS A 15 -12.18 9.30 13.49
N PHE A 16 -12.83 8.27 12.93
CA PHE A 16 -13.41 8.36 11.59
C PHE A 16 -14.42 9.51 11.48
N TYR A 17 -15.32 9.64 12.46
CA TYR A 17 -16.31 10.71 12.50
C TYR A 17 -15.64 12.10 12.52
N LEU A 18 -14.74 12.32 13.46
CA LEU A 18 -14.06 13.61 13.62
C LEU A 18 -13.27 13.99 12.35
N GLN A 19 -12.52 13.03 11.80
CA GLN A 19 -11.63 13.29 10.67
C GLN A 19 -12.34 13.34 9.32
N HIS A 20 -13.33 12.47 9.09
CA HIS A 20 -13.89 12.24 7.75
C HIS A 20 -15.34 12.71 7.59
N VAL A 21 -16.09 12.88 8.68
CA VAL A 21 -17.46 13.42 8.65
C VAL A 21 -17.43 14.89 9.04
N GLU A 22 -16.83 15.26 10.19
CA GLU A 22 -16.70 16.64 10.62
C GLU A 22 -15.57 17.40 9.91
N GLY A 23 -14.61 16.68 9.32
CA GLY A 23 -13.53 17.27 8.55
C GLY A 23 -12.45 17.96 9.39
N LEU A 24 -12.31 17.59 10.67
CA LEU A 24 -11.24 18.09 11.52
C LEU A 24 -9.90 17.60 10.97
N LYS A 25 -8.95 18.50 10.90
CA LYS A 25 -7.58 18.21 10.44
C LYS A 25 -6.63 18.24 11.62
N GLU A 26 -5.59 17.44 11.53
CA GLU A 26 -4.41 17.55 12.38
C GLU A 26 -3.64 18.80 11.95
N ASP A 27 -3.12 19.54 12.92
CA ASP A 27 -2.17 20.63 12.62
C ASP A 27 -0.88 20.01 12.07
N GLU A 28 -0.46 20.44 10.88
CA GLU A 28 0.77 19.98 10.26
C GLU A 28 1.96 20.53 11.05
N GLU A 29 2.60 19.69 11.85
CA GLU A 29 3.89 20.04 12.44
C GLU A 29 4.95 20.09 11.34
N MET A 30 5.61 21.25 11.21
CA MET A 30 6.77 21.36 10.32
C MET A 30 7.91 20.51 10.88
N THR A 31 8.21 19.40 10.22
CA THR A 31 9.35 18.55 10.58
C THR A 31 10.57 18.96 9.75
N ASP A 32 11.74 19.05 10.41
CA ASP A 32 13.02 19.35 9.73
C ASP A 32 13.51 18.19 8.83
N PHE A 33 12.83 17.04 8.88
CA PHE A 33 13.18 15.83 8.13
C PHE A 33 12.04 15.38 7.24
N ILE A 34 12.38 14.61 6.19
CA ILE A 34 11.39 13.99 5.33
C ILE A 34 10.46 13.08 6.15
N ASP A 35 9.16 13.34 6.07
CA ASP A 35 8.15 12.49 6.69
C ASP A 35 8.00 11.13 5.96
N SER A 36 7.43 10.15 6.67
CA SER A 36 7.31 8.78 6.14
C SER A 36 6.40 8.68 4.91
N ALA A 37 5.41 9.57 4.77
CA ALA A 37 4.49 9.56 3.64
C ALA A 37 5.19 10.09 2.38
N THR A 38 5.89 11.22 2.49
CA THR A 38 6.69 11.79 1.39
C THR A 38 7.78 10.82 0.94
N PHE A 39 8.48 10.17 1.90
CA PHE A 39 9.46 9.12 1.55
C PHE A 39 8.80 7.96 0.81
N GLY A 40 7.62 7.51 1.24
CA GLY A 40 6.83 6.50 0.56
C GLY A 40 6.49 6.90 -0.87
N ASN A 41 5.96 8.11 -1.06
CA ASN A 41 5.60 8.64 -2.39
C ASN A 41 6.80 8.65 -3.35
N ILE A 42 7.99 9.02 -2.85
CA ILE A 42 9.23 9.00 -3.65
C ILE A 42 9.56 7.57 -4.10
N ILE A 43 9.49 6.58 -3.21
CA ILE A 43 9.74 5.17 -3.57
C ILE A 43 8.73 4.68 -4.60
N HIS A 44 7.42 4.92 -4.39
CA HIS A 44 6.37 4.55 -5.34
C HIS A 44 6.64 5.17 -6.71
N LYS A 45 6.93 6.48 -6.75
CA LYS A 45 7.19 7.18 -8.00
C LYS A 45 8.46 6.70 -8.72
N MET A 46 9.52 6.36 -7.97
CA MET A 46 10.73 5.75 -8.53
C MET A 46 10.41 4.42 -9.22
N MET A 47 9.69 3.53 -8.54
CA MET A 47 9.33 2.22 -9.08
C MET A 47 8.38 2.36 -10.26
N GLN A 48 7.38 3.25 -10.16
CA GLN A 48 6.47 3.56 -11.27
C GLN A 48 7.25 3.96 -12.53
N VAL A 49 8.08 5.00 -12.44
CA VAL A 49 8.78 5.54 -13.63
C VAL A 49 9.71 4.50 -14.25
N LEU A 50 10.39 3.69 -13.44
CA LEU A 50 11.25 2.62 -13.95
C LEU A 50 10.46 1.60 -14.77
N TYR A 51 9.34 1.10 -14.23
CA TYR A 51 8.52 0.09 -14.92
C TYR A 51 7.72 0.66 -16.08
N ASP A 52 7.20 1.90 -15.96
CA ASP A 52 6.51 2.57 -17.05
C ASP A 52 7.41 2.80 -18.25
N SER A 53 8.71 3.02 -18.04
CA SER A 53 9.70 3.20 -19.10
C SER A 53 10.10 1.90 -19.81
N ALA A 54 9.77 0.73 -19.24
CA ALA A 54 10.14 -0.55 -19.81
C ALA A 54 9.44 -0.84 -21.15
N SER A 55 10.21 -1.30 -22.13
CA SER A 55 9.73 -1.79 -23.42
C SER A 55 10.64 -2.93 -23.88
N PRO A 56 10.14 -4.15 -24.04
CA PRO A 56 8.74 -4.60 -23.83
C PRO A 56 8.31 -4.58 -22.35
N LYS A 57 7.00 -4.75 -22.12
CA LYS A 57 6.43 -4.81 -20.76
C LYS A 57 6.72 -6.14 -20.02
N VAL A 58 7.24 -7.13 -20.69
CA VAL A 58 7.78 -8.35 -20.07
C VAL A 58 9.16 -8.02 -19.52
N ILE A 59 9.26 -8.08 -18.20
CA ILE A 59 10.47 -7.75 -17.46
C ILE A 59 11.25 -9.02 -17.21
N MET A 60 12.41 -9.11 -17.86
CA MET A 60 13.36 -10.20 -17.69
C MET A 60 14.41 -9.84 -16.64
N ALA A 61 15.12 -10.85 -16.13
CA ALA A 61 16.23 -10.64 -15.19
C ALA A 61 17.31 -9.71 -15.77
N GLU A 62 17.61 -9.86 -17.06
CA GLU A 62 18.59 -9.05 -17.80
C GLU A 62 18.16 -7.57 -17.91
N THR A 63 16.86 -7.31 -18.04
CA THR A 63 16.31 -5.94 -18.04
C THR A 63 16.61 -5.27 -16.71
N ILE A 64 16.35 -5.98 -15.60
CA ILE A 64 16.64 -5.45 -14.27
C ILE A 64 18.16 -5.29 -14.06
N ASP A 65 18.98 -6.21 -14.55
CA ASP A 65 20.44 -6.08 -14.50
C ASP A 65 20.92 -4.83 -15.24
N SER A 66 20.33 -4.51 -16.38
CA SER A 66 20.67 -3.31 -17.13
C SER A 66 20.40 -2.03 -16.32
N TRP A 67 19.29 -1.99 -15.57
CA TRP A 67 18.99 -0.87 -14.68
C TRP A 67 19.95 -0.82 -13.48
N LEU A 68 20.20 -1.96 -12.83
CA LEU A 68 21.12 -2.05 -11.69
C LEU A 68 22.55 -1.63 -12.05
N ASN A 69 22.99 -1.93 -13.29
CA ASN A 69 24.32 -1.55 -13.80
C ASN A 69 24.39 -0.08 -14.21
N ASN A 70 23.26 0.56 -14.50
CA ASN A 70 23.20 1.99 -14.82
C ASN A 70 22.88 2.84 -13.57
N LYS A 71 23.81 2.85 -12.62
CA LYS A 71 23.65 3.59 -11.35
C LYS A 71 23.35 5.07 -11.58
N ALA A 72 24.02 5.69 -12.55
CA ALA A 72 23.83 7.11 -12.87
C ALA A 72 22.39 7.43 -13.31
N MET A 73 21.75 6.53 -14.05
CA MET A 73 20.34 6.67 -14.45
C MET A 73 19.42 6.65 -13.22
N ILE A 74 19.62 5.71 -12.27
CA ILE A 74 18.82 5.64 -11.05
C ILE A 74 19.05 6.88 -10.17
N GLU A 75 20.31 7.36 -10.04
CA GLU A 75 20.64 8.57 -9.27
C GLU A 75 20.01 9.83 -9.88
N LYS A 76 20.06 9.97 -11.20
CA LYS A 76 19.43 11.10 -11.90
C LYS A 76 17.91 11.07 -11.73
N LEU A 77 17.29 9.90 -11.82
CA LEU A 77 15.87 9.73 -11.60
C LEU A 77 15.49 10.09 -10.17
N ALA A 78 16.25 9.62 -9.17
CA ALA A 78 16.03 9.94 -7.76
C ALA A 78 16.14 11.45 -7.50
N THR A 79 17.17 12.12 -8.06
CA THR A 79 17.33 13.55 -7.95
C THR A 79 16.11 14.31 -8.45
N ARG A 80 15.60 13.94 -9.64
CA ARG A 80 14.42 14.56 -10.21
C ARG A 80 13.19 14.37 -9.32
N ILE A 81 12.89 13.13 -8.91
CA ILE A 81 11.69 12.83 -8.11
C ILE A 81 11.75 13.47 -6.72
N ILE A 82 12.93 13.52 -6.07
CA ILE A 82 13.09 14.22 -4.80
C ILE A 82 12.83 15.72 -4.95
N ASN A 83 13.34 16.33 -6.02
CA ASN A 83 13.08 17.74 -6.31
C ASN A 83 11.58 18.00 -6.53
N GLU A 84 10.87 17.10 -7.21
CA GLU A 84 9.42 17.21 -7.46
C GLU A 84 8.60 17.01 -6.18
N GLU A 85 8.81 15.89 -5.47
CA GLU A 85 7.93 15.44 -4.38
C GLU A 85 8.27 16.08 -3.02
N TYR A 86 9.54 16.36 -2.75
CA TYR A 86 9.99 16.90 -1.45
C TYR A 86 10.34 18.37 -1.51
N CYS A 87 11.06 18.80 -2.55
CA CYS A 87 11.43 20.21 -2.70
C CYS A 87 10.35 21.03 -3.41
N HIS A 88 9.29 20.40 -3.93
CA HIS A 88 8.19 21.04 -4.68
C HIS A 88 8.65 21.89 -5.86
N LEU A 89 9.76 21.48 -6.50
CA LEU A 89 10.30 22.15 -7.67
C LEU A 89 9.61 21.62 -8.94
N LYS A 90 9.50 22.48 -9.95
CA LYS A 90 9.01 22.06 -11.25
C LYS A 90 9.96 21.05 -11.90
N SER A 91 9.42 20.08 -12.61
CA SER A 91 10.15 18.96 -13.23
C SER A 91 11.17 19.35 -14.30
N ASP A 92 11.12 20.57 -14.79
CA ASP A 92 12.02 21.11 -15.82
C ASP A 92 13.33 21.70 -15.26
N LEU A 93 13.46 21.78 -13.92
CA LEU A 93 14.65 22.29 -13.26
C LEU A 93 15.60 21.14 -12.88
N ASP A 94 16.69 20.99 -13.64
CA ASP A 94 17.77 20.01 -13.35
C ASP A 94 18.63 20.56 -12.20
N ARG A 95 18.14 20.45 -10.96
CA ARG A 95 18.81 20.96 -9.76
C ARG A 95 19.45 19.82 -8.98
N GLU A 96 20.73 19.98 -8.66
CA GLU A 96 21.45 19.05 -7.80
C GLU A 96 20.88 19.04 -6.36
N LEU A 97 20.90 17.87 -5.72
CA LEU A 97 20.53 17.72 -4.33
C LEU A 97 21.59 18.41 -3.44
N VAL A 98 21.13 19.11 -2.41
CA VAL A 98 22.00 19.85 -1.47
C VAL A 98 21.61 19.53 -0.02
N GLY A 99 22.57 19.63 0.90
CA GLY A 99 22.29 19.40 2.32
C GLY A 99 21.69 17.99 2.56
N ASP A 100 20.62 17.93 3.33
CA ASP A 100 19.97 16.69 3.74
C ASP A 100 19.34 15.91 2.57
N THR A 101 19.00 16.60 1.47
CA THR A 101 18.45 15.93 0.29
C THR A 101 19.46 14.98 -0.37
N ILE A 102 20.77 15.21 -0.19
CA ILE A 102 21.83 14.29 -0.63
C ILE A 102 21.70 12.93 0.10
N LEU A 103 21.46 12.97 1.41
CA LEU A 103 21.28 11.77 2.21
C LEU A 103 20.01 11.03 1.81
N ILE A 104 18.90 11.76 1.65
CA ILE A 104 17.62 11.22 1.17
C ILE A 104 17.84 10.51 -0.17
N GLY A 105 18.54 11.15 -1.12
CA GLY A 105 18.86 10.58 -2.42
C GLY A 105 19.61 9.25 -2.34
N LYS A 106 20.65 9.18 -1.47
CA LYS A 106 21.40 7.93 -1.25
C LYS A 106 20.54 6.82 -0.70
N ILE A 107 19.66 7.11 0.27
CA ILE A 107 18.76 6.16 0.89
C ILE A 107 17.72 5.66 -0.14
N VAL A 108 17.09 6.56 -0.91
CA VAL A 108 16.14 6.22 -1.96
C VAL A 108 16.80 5.30 -3.01
N VAL A 109 17.95 5.69 -3.55
CA VAL A 109 18.70 4.88 -4.52
C VAL A 109 19.03 3.50 -3.95
N TYR A 110 19.44 3.45 -2.69
CA TYR A 110 19.74 2.19 -2.02
C TYR A 110 18.52 1.26 -2.01
N TYR A 111 17.36 1.72 -1.48
CA TYR A 111 16.16 0.88 -1.38
C TYR A 111 15.59 0.48 -2.75
N VAL A 112 15.56 1.42 -3.71
CA VAL A 112 15.14 1.09 -5.08
C VAL A 112 16.00 -0.03 -5.68
N ARG A 113 17.31 0.03 -5.51
CA ARG A 113 18.21 -1.03 -5.99
C ARG A 113 17.98 -2.37 -5.28
N GLN A 114 17.65 -2.36 -4.00
CA GLN A 114 17.33 -3.60 -3.29
C GLN A 114 15.98 -4.18 -3.73
N LEU A 115 14.96 -3.34 -3.93
CA LEU A 115 13.68 -3.77 -4.49
C LEU A 115 13.85 -4.36 -5.90
N LEU A 116 14.66 -3.74 -6.75
CA LEU A 116 14.98 -4.29 -8.08
C LEU A 116 15.68 -5.65 -7.99
N LYS A 117 16.60 -5.85 -7.03
CA LYS A 117 17.23 -7.16 -6.80
C LYS A 117 16.20 -8.21 -6.36
N TYR A 118 15.22 -7.82 -5.58
CA TYR A 118 14.14 -8.72 -5.21
C TYR A 118 13.29 -9.07 -6.43
N ASP A 119 12.88 -8.08 -7.22
CA ASP A 119 12.10 -8.28 -8.44
C ASP A 119 12.84 -9.16 -9.47
N LYS A 120 14.19 -9.07 -9.53
CA LYS A 120 15.00 -9.95 -10.36
C LYS A 120 14.82 -11.43 -10.01
N ARG A 121 14.56 -11.78 -8.74
CA ARG A 121 14.32 -13.18 -8.32
C ARG A 121 12.99 -13.71 -8.81
N ILE A 122 12.04 -12.81 -9.09
CA ILE A 122 10.68 -13.15 -9.50
C ILE A 122 10.55 -13.15 -11.01
N ALA A 123 11.44 -12.45 -11.72
CA ALA A 123 11.45 -12.40 -13.18
C ALA A 123 11.53 -13.81 -13.80
N PRO A 124 10.82 -14.08 -14.92
CA PRO A 124 10.11 -13.10 -15.75
C PRO A 124 8.71 -12.77 -15.26
N PHE A 125 8.31 -11.50 -15.42
CA PHE A 125 6.93 -11.09 -15.19
C PHE A 125 6.50 -10.00 -16.20
N GLU A 126 5.22 -9.97 -16.52
CA GLU A 126 4.66 -8.91 -17.35
C GLU A 126 4.15 -7.77 -16.45
N TYR A 127 4.78 -6.60 -16.54
CA TYR A 127 4.28 -5.40 -15.87
C TYR A 127 2.99 -4.92 -16.55
N LYS A 128 1.92 -4.84 -15.78
CA LYS A 128 0.60 -4.43 -16.28
C LYS A 128 0.34 -2.95 -16.08
N ASN A 129 0.48 -2.47 -14.85
CA ASN A 129 0.21 -1.07 -14.49
C ASN A 129 0.79 -0.72 -13.12
N SER A 130 0.93 0.58 -12.85
CA SER A 130 1.17 1.15 -11.54
C SER A 130 0.33 2.40 -11.33
N GLU A 131 0.13 2.78 -10.05
CA GLU A 131 -0.73 3.90 -9.66
C GLU A 131 -2.10 3.84 -10.36
N LEU A 132 -2.65 2.60 -10.45
CA LEU A 132 -3.91 2.37 -11.15
C LEU A 132 -5.08 2.83 -10.27
N ALA A 133 -5.67 3.97 -10.66
CA ALA A 133 -6.91 4.41 -10.06
C ALA A 133 -8.09 3.54 -10.52
N SER A 134 -9.01 3.22 -9.59
CA SER A 134 -10.25 2.52 -9.94
C SER A 134 -11.05 3.32 -10.97
N SER A 135 -11.53 2.64 -12.01
CA SER A 135 -12.40 3.22 -13.03
C SER A 135 -13.82 3.43 -12.53
N LYS A 136 -14.27 2.58 -11.60
CA LYS A 136 -15.58 2.68 -10.98
C LYS A 136 -15.51 3.56 -9.74
N THR A 137 -16.31 4.61 -9.73
CA THR A 137 -16.41 5.52 -8.59
C THR A 137 -17.50 5.13 -7.60
N ARG A 138 -18.41 4.22 -7.99
CA ARG A 138 -19.54 3.78 -7.17
C ARG A 138 -19.45 2.29 -6.89
N TRP A 139 -19.65 1.94 -5.64
CA TRP A 139 -19.64 0.57 -5.18
C TRP A 139 -20.89 0.24 -4.38
N LEU A 140 -21.51 -0.89 -4.71
CA LEU A 140 -22.63 -1.45 -3.98
C LEU A 140 -22.13 -2.58 -3.07
N VAL A 141 -22.29 -2.41 -1.75
CA VAL A 141 -21.99 -3.43 -0.75
C VAL A 141 -23.26 -3.69 0.07
N GLY A 142 -23.79 -4.88 -0.02
CA GLY A 142 -25.13 -5.16 0.50
C GLY A 142 -26.18 -4.28 -0.17
N THR A 143 -26.86 -3.46 0.61
CA THR A 143 -27.87 -2.47 0.13
C THR A 143 -27.33 -1.04 0.05
N HIS A 144 -26.07 -0.83 0.41
CA HIS A 144 -25.44 0.49 0.49
C HIS A 144 -24.58 0.80 -0.74
N GLU A 145 -24.89 1.89 -1.42
CA GLU A 145 -24.09 2.42 -2.51
C GLU A 145 -23.28 3.62 -2.02
N PHE A 146 -21.98 3.63 -2.33
CA PHE A 146 -21.11 4.74 -1.96
C PHE A 146 -20.00 4.97 -2.98
N ASN A 147 -19.51 6.20 -3.01
CA ASN A 147 -18.33 6.53 -3.80
C ASN A 147 -17.09 5.90 -3.18
N TYR A 148 -16.36 5.12 -3.98
CA TYR A 148 -15.12 4.49 -3.57
C TYR A 148 -13.98 4.94 -4.48
N ARG A 149 -12.83 5.14 -3.88
CA ARG A 149 -11.59 5.51 -4.60
C ARG A 149 -10.44 4.70 -4.02
N GLN A 150 -9.66 4.13 -4.90
CA GLN A 150 -8.41 3.47 -4.58
C GLN A 150 -7.40 3.75 -5.69
N VAL A 151 -6.13 3.61 -5.34
CA VAL A 151 -5.01 3.57 -6.27
C VAL A 151 -4.20 2.34 -5.91
N ILE A 152 -3.97 1.47 -6.88
CA ILE A 152 -3.16 0.25 -6.71
C ILE A 152 -1.74 0.59 -7.12
N ASP A 153 -0.78 0.41 -6.22
CA ASP A 153 0.60 0.83 -6.43
C ASP A 153 1.24 0.14 -7.63
N ARG A 154 1.07 -1.20 -7.75
CA ARG A 154 1.60 -1.96 -8.88
C ARG A 154 0.81 -3.25 -9.12
N ILE A 155 0.66 -3.58 -10.40
CA ILE A 155 0.07 -4.84 -10.87
C ILE A 155 1.02 -5.46 -11.87
N ASP A 156 1.33 -6.73 -11.68
CA ASP A 156 2.09 -7.54 -12.63
C ASP A 156 1.58 -8.98 -12.71
N CYS A 157 2.00 -9.67 -13.77
CA CYS A 157 1.67 -11.07 -13.98
C CYS A 157 2.99 -11.85 -14.04
N VAL A 158 3.24 -12.68 -13.04
CA VAL A 158 4.39 -13.58 -13.03
C VAL A 158 4.15 -14.68 -14.04
N LEU A 159 5.14 -14.92 -14.88
CA LEU A 159 5.12 -15.95 -15.92
C LEU A 159 5.83 -17.20 -15.37
N SER A 160 5.09 -18.29 -15.22
CA SER A 160 5.59 -19.53 -14.61
C SER A 160 5.13 -20.74 -15.39
N ASP A 161 5.98 -21.78 -15.43
CA ASP A 161 5.68 -23.08 -16.04
C ASP A 161 4.48 -23.78 -15.37
N ASP A 162 4.26 -23.51 -14.08
CA ASP A 162 3.12 -24.04 -13.29
C ASP A 162 1.81 -23.25 -13.50
N GLY A 163 1.87 -22.18 -14.28
CA GLY A 163 0.76 -21.28 -14.59
C GLY A 163 1.02 -19.85 -14.14
N ASP A 164 0.62 -18.92 -15.00
CA ASP A 164 0.78 -17.50 -14.73
C ASP A 164 -0.20 -17.03 -13.63
N TYR A 165 0.29 -16.19 -12.73
CA TYR A 165 -0.52 -15.59 -11.69
C TYR A 165 -0.32 -14.08 -11.60
N LEU A 166 -1.39 -13.38 -11.21
CA LEU A 166 -1.37 -11.93 -11.02
C LEU A 166 -0.86 -11.60 -9.61
N ARG A 167 -0.06 -10.56 -9.50
CA ARG A 167 0.26 -9.95 -8.20
C ARG A 167 -0.33 -8.56 -8.12
N ILE A 168 -0.94 -8.27 -7.00
CA ILE A 168 -1.32 -6.92 -6.59
C ILE A 168 -0.37 -6.52 -5.47
N VAL A 169 0.53 -5.58 -5.78
CA VAL A 169 1.64 -5.18 -4.92
C VAL A 169 1.34 -3.83 -4.30
N ASP A 170 1.60 -3.73 -3.00
CA ASP A 170 1.52 -2.51 -2.21
C ASP A 170 2.88 -2.26 -1.56
N TYR A 171 3.46 -1.06 -1.73
CA TYR A 171 4.75 -0.70 -1.14
C TYR A 171 4.54 -0.03 0.21
N LYS A 172 5.19 -0.54 1.26
CA LYS A 172 5.12 0.01 2.61
C LYS A 172 6.51 0.38 3.12
N THR A 173 6.66 1.66 3.47
CA THR A 173 7.87 2.20 4.09
C THR A 173 7.79 2.23 5.63
N GLY A 174 6.63 1.87 6.19
CA GLY A 174 6.38 1.75 7.63
C GLY A 174 6.85 0.43 8.23
N THR A 175 6.36 0.15 9.44
CA THR A 175 6.64 -1.07 10.22
C THR A 175 5.56 -2.13 10.03
N ASP A 176 4.96 -2.20 8.86
CA ASP A 176 3.88 -3.14 8.57
C ASP A 176 4.36 -4.58 8.63
N THR A 177 3.57 -5.43 9.28
CA THR A 177 3.79 -6.87 9.39
C THR A 177 2.50 -7.59 8.99
N PRO A 178 2.17 -7.70 7.68
CA PRO A 178 0.86 -8.13 7.19
C PRO A 178 0.62 -9.63 7.45
N GLU A 179 0.40 -9.95 8.71
CA GLU A 179 0.14 -11.29 9.22
C GLU A 179 -0.93 -11.21 10.31
N VAL A 180 -2.04 -11.89 10.11
CA VAL A 180 -3.18 -11.99 11.03
C VAL A 180 -3.53 -13.45 11.27
N ASN A 181 -4.23 -13.77 12.39
CA ASN A 181 -4.60 -15.16 12.67
C ASN A 181 -5.83 -15.62 11.88
N SER A 182 -6.73 -14.69 11.55
CA SER A 182 -7.98 -14.98 10.84
C SER A 182 -8.45 -13.76 10.03
N VAL A 183 -9.44 -13.94 9.20
CA VAL A 183 -10.10 -12.83 8.49
C VAL A 183 -10.81 -11.89 9.46
N ASP A 184 -11.32 -12.40 10.59
CA ASP A 184 -11.94 -11.57 11.64
C ASP A 184 -10.98 -10.52 12.18
N ASP A 185 -9.69 -10.88 12.33
CA ASP A 185 -8.63 -9.97 12.81
C ASP A 185 -8.50 -8.70 11.95
N LEU A 186 -8.89 -8.77 10.67
CA LEU A 186 -8.84 -7.61 9.76
C LEU A 186 -9.85 -6.51 10.15
N PHE A 187 -10.87 -6.88 10.90
CA PHE A 187 -11.98 -6.00 11.32
C PHE A 187 -11.98 -5.75 12.84
N ASP A 188 -10.98 -6.25 13.57
CA ASP A 188 -10.87 -6.13 15.02
C ASP A 188 -9.92 -4.98 15.39
N ASP A 189 -10.43 -3.99 16.15
CA ASP A 189 -9.65 -2.84 16.63
C ASP A 189 -8.61 -3.19 17.69
N THR A 190 -8.70 -4.38 18.29
CA THR A 190 -7.71 -4.90 19.26
C THR A 190 -6.47 -5.48 18.58
N VAL A 191 -6.56 -5.83 17.30
CA VAL A 191 -5.42 -6.28 16.51
C VAL A 191 -4.60 -5.08 16.04
N ALA A 192 -3.29 -5.14 16.24
CA ALA A 192 -2.40 -4.04 15.87
C ALA A 192 -2.59 -3.61 14.41
N SER A 193 -2.74 -2.31 14.19
CA SER A 193 -2.92 -1.71 12.86
C SER A 193 -1.83 -2.11 11.87
N SER A 194 -0.59 -2.24 12.31
CA SER A 194 0.56 -2.68 11.49
C SER A 194 0.39 -4.10 10.92
N LYS A 195 -0.42 -4.94 11.55
CA LYS A 195 -0.68 -6.31 11.07
C LYS A 195 -1.80 -6.38 10.03
N ARG A 196 -2.83 -5.56 10.18
CA ARG A 196 -4.08 -5.71 9.42
C ARG A 196 -4.29 -4.70 8.29
N LYS A 197 -3.84 -3.44 8.45
CA LYS A 197 -4.17 -2.35 7.51
C LYS A 197 -3.75 -2.62 6.07
N ALA A 198 -2.51 -3.05 5.85
CA ALA A 198 -2.01 -3.34 4.52
C ALA A 198 -2.75 -4.53 3.88
N LEU A 199 -3.05 -5.57 4.69
CA LEU A 199 -3.77 -6.73 4.20
C LEU A 199 -5.23 -6.41 3.88
N THR A 200 -5.93 -5.66 4.75
CA THR A 200 -7.30 -5.16 4.47
C THR A 200 -7.33 -4.35 3.16
N GLN A 201 -6.34 -3.48 2.96
CA GLN A 201 -6.20 -2.67 1.75
C GLN A 201 -6.03 -3.53 0.51
N LEU A 202 -5.13 -4.53 0.56
CA LEU A 202 -4.89 -5.45 -0.56
C LEU A 202 -6.09 -6.32 -0.89
N MET A 203 -6.83 -6.83 0.10
CA MET A 203 -8.08 -7.58 -0.13
C MET A 203 -9.10 -6.74 -0.88
N LEU A 204 -9.23 -5.45 -0.52
CA LEU A 204 -10.08 -4.50 -1.25
C LEU A 204 -9.57 -4.26 -2.66
N TYR A 205 -8.25 -4.08 -2.85
CA TYR A 205 -7.63 -3.90 -4.16
C TYR A 205 -7.90 -5.08 -5.09
N CYS A 206 -7.72 -6.31 -4.61
CA CYS A 206 -8.01 -7.52 -5.38
C CYS A 206 -9.47 -7.58 -5.83
N ASN A 207 -10.40 -7.31 -4.91
CA ASN A 207 -11.83 -7.30 -5.23
C ASN A 207 -12.19 -6.29 -6.33
N PHE A 208 -11.67 -5.06 -6.21
CA PHE A 208 -11.96 -4.00 -7.18
C PHE A 208 -11.32 -4.27 -8.53
N TYR A 209 -10.08 -4.75 -8.51
CA TYR A 209 -9.37 -5.04 -9.75
C TYR A 209 -10.14 -6.06 -10.60
N VAL A 210 -10.63 -7.12 -9.97
CA VAL A 210 -11.44 -8.15 -10.66
C VAL A 210 -12.77 -7.58 -11.16
N GLN A 211 -13.42 -6.73 -10.38
CA GLN A 211 -14.69 -6.11 -10.79
C GLN A 211 -14.54 -5.12 -11.95
N ASP A 212 -13.39 -4.43 -12.01
CA ASP A 212 -13.11 -3.44 -13.05
C ASP A 212 -12.51 -4.07 -14.32
N ASN A 213 -11.96 -5.28 -14.23
CA ASN A 213 -11.24 -5.93 -15.33
C ASN A 213 -11.81 -7.32 -15.63
N VAL A 214 -12.58 -7.42 -16.69
CA VAL A 214 -13.16 -8.69 -17.16
C VAL A 214 -12.05 -9.63 -17.66
N GLY A 215 -12.15 -10.92 -17.34
CA GLY A 215 -11.21 -11.96 -17.77
C GLY A 215 -10.18 -12.38 -16.72
N TYR A 216 -10.20 -11.75 -15.54
CA TYR A 216 -9.33 -12.15 -14.42
C TYR A 216 -10.04 -12.99 -13.35
N GLU A 217 -11.32 -13.33 -13.56
CA GLU A 217 -12.14 -14.06 -12.60
C GLU A 217 -11.60 -15.47 -12.29
N GLN A 218 -10.89 -16.07 -13.24
CA GLN A 218 -10.30 -17.40 -13.10
C GLN A 218 -8.80 -17.39 -12.82
N LYS A 219 -8.15 -16.21 -12.94
CA LYS A 219 -6.71 -16.12 -12.76
C LYS A 219 -6.37 -16.00 -11.27
N GLN A 220 -5.38 -16.77 -10.81
CA GLN A 220 -4.86 -16.66 -9.44
C GLN A 220 -4.35 -15.24 -9.19
N ILE A 221 -4.74 -14.64 -8.05
CA ILE A 221 -4.36 -13.27 -7.67
C ILE A 221 -3.74 -13.28 -6.29
N CYS A 222 -2.45 -13.01 -6.25
CA CYS A 222 -1.64 -12.99 -5.04
C CYS A 222 -1.49 -11.55 -4.52
N PRO A 223 -2.00 -11.22 -3.32
CA PRO A 223 -1.73 -9.95 -2.66
C PRO A 223 -0.32 -9.97 -2.06
N VAL A 224 0.44 -8.90 -2.26
CA VAL A 224 1.85 -8.81 -1.83
C VAL A 224 2.16 -7.45 -1.20
N VAL A 225 2.82 -7.43 -0.03
CA VAL A 225 3.29 -6.19 0.61
C VAL A 225 4.80 -6.10 0.54
N TYR A 226 5.32 -5.17 -0.27
CA TYR A 226 6.75 -4.89 -0.32
C TYR A 226 7.16 -3.99 0.86
N LYS A 227 7.67 -4.62 1.92
CA LYS A 227 8.18 -3.92 3.09
C LYS A 227 9.57 -3.36 2.78
N VAL A 228 9.62 -2.10 2.37
CA VAL A 228 10.84 -1.46 1.87
C VAL A 228 11.99 -1.56 2.86
N ARG A 229 11.73 -1.35 4.16
CA ARG A 229 12.75 -1.41 5.22
C ARG A 229 13.30 -2.81 5.47
N ASP A 230 12.52 -3.84 5.16
CA ASP A 230 12.89 -5.24 5.41
C ASP A 230 13.55 -5.92 4.21
N VAL A 231 13.67 -5.22 3.08
CA VAL A 231 14.11 -5.81 1.80
C VAL A 231 15.48 -6.50 1.90
N ASP A 232 16.41 -5.96 2.68
CA ASP A 232 17.72 -6.58 2.87
C ASP A 232 17.63 -7.91 3.61
N ALA A 233 16.84 -7.95 4.70
CA ALA A 233 16.61 -9.18 5.46
C ALA A 233 15.92 -10.25 4.59
N VAL A 234 14.94 -9.82 3.77
CA VAL A 234 14.25 -10.69 2.81
C VAL A 234 15.24 -11.25 1.76
N LEU A 235 16.13 -10.39 1.24
CA LEU A 235 17.14 -10.80 0.26
C LEU A 235 18.17 -11.76 0.85
N VAL A 236 18.66 -11.51 2.06
CA VAL A 236 19.69 -12.32 2.72
C VAL A 236 19.13 -13.68 3.13
N ASN A 237 17.92 -13.71 3.71
CA ASN A 237 17.32 -14.94 4.23
C ASN A 237 16.59 -15.77 3.18
N GLY A 238 16.50 -15.32 1.93
CA GLY A 238 15.75 -16.01 0.87
C GLY A 238 14.23 -15.99 1.08
N ASN A 239 13.73 -15.09 1.93
CA ASN A 239 12.31 -14.93 2.21
C ASN A 239 11.57 -14.24 1.05
N THR A 240 10.24 -14.21 1.16
CA THR A 240 9.32 -13.54 0.24
C THR A 240 8.54 -12.42 0.96
N PHE A 241 7.94 -11.53 0.18
CA PHE A 241 7.07 -10.47 0.68
C PHE A 241 5.59 -10.90 0.75
N ASP A 242 5.35 -12.16 1.06
CA ASP A 242 4.00 -12.70 1.13
C ASP A 242 3.26 -12.19 2.36
N VAL A 243 1.95 -12.12 2.24
CA VAL A 243 1.05 -11.85 3.35
C VAL A 243 0.50 -13.17 3.91
N LYS A 244 0.11 -13.20 5.20
CA LYS A 244 -0.35 -14.42 5.84
C LYS A 244 -1.66 -14.22 6.58
N ILE A 245 -2.53 -15.24 6.46
CA ILE A 245 -3.73 -15.40 7.29
C ILE A 245 -3.64 -16.77 7.98
N GLY A 246 -3.65 -16.76 9.31
CA GLY A 246 -3.27 -17.92 10.10
C GLY A 246 -1.79 -18.23 9.93
N LYS A 247 -1.49 -19.49 9.64
CA LYS A 247 -0.13 -19.95 9.36
C LYS A 247 0.14 -20.11 7.85
N GLN A 248 -0.81 -19.72 7.01
CA GLN A 248 -0.77 -19.95 5.58
C GLN A 248 -0.43 -18.66 4.83
N THR A 249 0.44 -18.76 3.84
CA THR A 249 0.66 -17.71 2.85
C THR A 249 -0.58 -17.58 1.97
N VAL A 250 -1.02 -16.35 1.74
CA VAL A 250 -2.14 -16.05 0.84
C VAL A 250 -1.62 -16.06 -0.60
N THR A 251 -1.74 -17.20 -1.27
CA THR A 251 -1.38 -17.35 -2.69
C THR A 251 -2.49 -16.91 -3.63
N ASP A 252 -3.74 -17.00 -3.17
CA ASP A 252 -4.90 -16.46 -3.88
C ASP A 252 -5.85 -15.78 -2.88
N TYR A 253 -6.15 -14.50 -3.09
CA TYR A 253 -7.05 -13.76 -2.21
C TYR A 253 -8.46 -14.39 -2.14
N ARG A 254 -8.88 -15.12 -3.17
CA ARG A 254 -10.23 -15.73 -3.26
C ARG A 254 -10.47 -16.78 -2.21
N ASP A 255 -9.42 -17.44 -1.69
CA ASP A 255 -9.55 -18.43 -0.61
C ASP A 255 -10.17 -17.82 0.66
N TYR A 256 -9.98 -16.52 0.86
CA TYR A 256 -10.45 -15.76 2.01
C TYR A 256 -11.56 -14.76 1.67
N ASN A 257 -11.81 -14.54 0.38
CA ASN A 257 -12.62 -13.41 -0.09
C ASN A 257 -14.09 -13.49 0.32
N LYS A 258 -14.68 -14.68 0.34
CA LYS A 258 -16.08 -14.86 0.74
C LYS A 258 -16.31 -14.40 2.18
N GLU A 259 -15.41 -14.78 3.08
CA GLU A 259 -15.46 -14.42 4.50
C GLU A 259 -15.18 -12.91 4.65
N PHE A 260 -14.11 -12.41 3.99
CA PHE A 260 -13.75 -11.00 3.99
C PHE A 260 -14.89 -10.10 3.53
N MET A 261 -15.52 -10.41 2.40
CA MET A 261 -16.63 -9.61 1.87
C MET A 261 -17.90 -9.71 2.74
N GLY A 262 -18.12 -10.83 3.41
CA GLY A 262 -19.18 -10.96 4.42
C GLY A 262 -18.98 -9.96 5.56
N LYS A 263 -17.80 -9.96 6.19
CA LYS A 263 -17.42 -9.04 7.26
C LYS A 263 -17.39 -7.58 6.81
N PHE A 264 -16.90 -7.35 5.61
CA PHE A 264 -16.89 -6.01 5.02
C PHE A 264 -18.30 -5.47 4.80
N THR A 265 -19.24 -6.31 4.38
CA THR A 265 -20.65 -5.95 4.23
C THR A 265 -21.27 -5.59 5.58
N GLU A 266 -20.99 -6.38 6.62
CA GLU A 266 -21.43 -6.07 7.99
C GLU A 266 -20.86 -4.72 8.49
N LEU A 267 -19.56 -4.47 8.27
CA LEU A 267 -18.91 -3.21 8.62
C LEU A 267 -19.56 -2.01 7.91
N ILE A 268 -19.84 -2.13 6.61
CA ILE A 268 -20.50 -1.06 5.84
C ILE A 268 -21.94 -0.84 6.32
N ALA A 269 -22.69 -1.92 6.60
CA ALA A 269 -24.03 -1.80 7.17
C ALA A 269 -24.00 -1.08 8.52
N GLU A 270 -23.04 -1.40 9.37
CA GLU A 270 -22.83 -0.71 10.64
C GLU A 270 -22.52 0.78 10.46
N LEU A 271 -21.58 1.11 9.57
CA LEU A 271 -21.16 2.50 9.29
C LEU A 271 -22.35 3.37 8.84
N PHE A 272 -23.31 2.80 8.12
CA PHE A 272 -24.50 3.51 7.63
C PHE A 272 -25.73 3.40 8.55
N ASP A 273 -25.63 2.66 9.65
CA ASP A 273 -26.74 2.56 10.61
C ASP A 273 -26.85 3.85 11.45
N ARG A 274 -27.90 4.62 11.21
CA ARG A 274 -28.18 5.88 11.93
C ARG A 274 -28.42 5.72 13.43
N ASN A 275 -28.69 4.48 13.89
CA ASN A 275 -28.92 4.19 15.30
C ASN A 275 -27.62 3.82 16.03
N LYS A 276 -26.51 3.59 15.31
CA LYS A 276 -25.20 3.31 15.90
C LYS A 276 -24.41 4.60 16.06
N PRO A 277 -24.05 4.99 17.30
CA PRO A 277 -23.18 6.14 17.52
C PRO A 277 -21.73 5.81 17.13
N PHE A 278 -21.00 6.81 16.67
CA PHE A 278 -19.55 6.72 16.53
C PHE A 278 -18.88 6.76 17.91
N VAL A 279 -18.46 5.60 18.39
CA VAL A 279 -17.89 5.46 19.73
C VAL A 279 -16.36 5.44 19.69
N GLN A 280 -15.75 5.75 20.84
CA GLN A 280 -14.30 5.59 21.03
C GLN A 280 -13.90 4.12 20.94
N THR A 281 -12.73 3.85 20.33
CA THR A 281 -12.13 2.50 20.34
C THR A 281 -11.93 2.00 21.78
N LYS A 282 -12.03 0.70 21.97
CA LYS A 282 -11.67 0.06 23.25
C LYS A 282 -10.16 -0.13 23.39
N ASN A 283 -9.44 -0.16 22.27
CA ASN A 283 -7.99 -0.32 22.24
C ASN A 283 -7.28 1.02 22.45
N ILE A 284 -6.74 1.25 23.65
CA ILE A 284 -6.03 2.49 24.01
C ILE A 284 -4.77 2.69 23.16
N GLU A 285 -4.13 1.63 22.68
CA GLU A 285 -2.95 1.74 21.81
C GLU A 285 -3.26 2.51 20.51
N ASN A 286 -4.50 2.46 20.02
CA ASN A 286 -4.94 3.25 18.86
C ASN A 286 -5.04 4.76 19.18
N CYS A 287 -4.98 5.15 20.46
CA CYS A 287 -5.04 6.54 20.89
C CYS A 287 -3.67 7.19 21.03
N LYS A 288 -2.60 6.40 21.18
CA LYS A 288 -1.24 6.88 21.48
C LYS A 288 -0.71 7.97 20.53
N TYR A 289 -1.09 7.89 19.27
CA TYR A 289 -0.72 8.88 18.25
C TYR A 289 -1.96 9.44 17.54
N CYS A 290 -3.09 9.49 18.25
CA CYS A 290 -4.33 10.01 17.69
C CYS A 290 -4.37 11.54 17.85
N PRO A 291 -4.54 12.32 16.77
CA PRO A 291 -4.57 13.78 16.85
C PRO A 291 -5.78 14.31 17.65
N PHE A 292 -6.75 13.44 17.94
CA PHE A 292 -7.99 13.81 18.64
C PHE A 292 -8.02 13.33 20.11
N VAL A 293 -6.89 12.90 20.67
CA VAL A 293 -6.81 12.32 22.02
C VAL A 293 -7.35 13.31 23.07
N GLU A 294 -7.01 14.59 22.98
CA GLU A 294 -7.47 15.63 23.88
C GLU A 294 -9.00 15.85 23.78
N ILE A 295 -9.55 15.87 22.55
CA ILE A 295 -11.00 15.98 22.32
C ILE A 295 -11.73 14.78 22.91
N CYS A 296 -11.10 13.60 22.89
CA CYS A 296 -11.66 12.39 23.48
C CYS A 296 -11.55 12.33 24.99
N GLY A 297 -10.78 13.22 25.64
CA GLY A 297 -10.52 13.21 27.09
C GLY A 297 -9.78 11.95 27.57
N ARG A 298 -8.87 11.42 26.75
CA ARG A 298 -8.05 10.26 27.10
C ARG A 298 -6.62 10.69 27.36
N ASP A 299 -6.07 10.24 28.48
CA ASP A 299 -4.66 10.34 28.81
C ASP A 299 -3.98 9.07 28.26
N CYS A 300 -3.15 9.22 27.22
CA CYS A 300 -2.43 8.11 26.56
C CYS A 300 -0.91 8.33 26.62
#